data_45512d761e0775d7ff7b9c3c45cf2be3
#
_entry.id   45512d761e0775d7ff7b9c3c45cf2be3
#
_cell.length_a   1.000
_cell.length_b   1.000
_cell.length_c   1.000
_cell.angle_alpha   90.00
_cell.angle_beta   90.00
_cell.angle_gamma   90.00
#
_symmetry.space_group_name_H-M   'P 1'
#
loop_
_entity.id
_entity.type
_entity.pdbx_description
1 polymer ?
#
loop_
_entity_poly.entity_id
_entity_poly.type
_entity_poly.pdbx_seq_one_letter_code
_entity_poly.pdbx_strand_id
1 'polypeptide(L)'
;LIYEKEFNPNLKIKVEGNFNKNKQINYLTNNSGRVNFNGKLKTLSRYKFSKIKNFYQYEPEIVFHGKSLIFFDNKGAILKFNEDPKLEWQKNYYLKSEKKLKPILQFSNNKNYLIVADNLAKYFMLDIETGELIWSKRNVAPFNSQIKIYKDKFFIIDFSNTLRCFSLKNGKELWSVKTQNSLIRSQKKLSLVLVKDIVYFNNSIGDISAVDLNSGELLWQLPTQNTLIYESSFSLETSDIVTDSKSLYFSNNQNQFFSIDIDSGNFNWQTKINSNLRPIIIGNILFTISLEGYLFLIDKNKGSIIRVTDVFDNFKSKKRDLIKPTGFILGRDNIYLSTNNGKLLVIDVANGKTISTLKIDNEKILKPVYFDEKLFVVKNNAIIRLN
;
A
#
# COMPACT_ATOMS: atom_id res chain seq x y z
N LEU A 1 -12.61 18.55 14.53
CA LEU A 1 -13.71 17.60 14.27
C LEU A 1 -14.58 18.07 13.11
N ILE A 2 -14.02 18.13 11.88
CA ILE A 2 -14.74 18.86 10.85
C ILE A 2 -15.56 17.95 9.94
N TYR A 3 -15.31 16.64 9.90
CA TYR A 3 -16.03 15.77 8.97
C TYR A 3 -16.35 14.37 9.57
N GLU A 4 -16.99 14.36 10.73
CA GLU A 4 -17.75 13.22 11.22
C GLU A 4 -19.21 13.26 10.74
N LYS A 5 -19.49 14.04 9.69
CA LYS A 5 -20.83 14.25 9.12
C LYS A 5 -20.76 14.18 7.60
N GLU A 6 -21.85 13.74 7.02
CA GLU A 6 -22.01 13.75 5.57
C GLU A 6 -22.05 15.19 5.02
N PHE A 7 -21.53 15.35 3.81
CA PHE A 7 -21.58 16.60 3.05
C PHE A 7 -22.02 16.27 1.63
N ASN A 8 -23.02 16.99 1.12
CA ASN A 8 -23.63 16.74 -0.19
C ASN A 8 -23.95 15.25 -0.44
N PRO A 9 -24.56 14.50 0.49
CA PRO A 9 -24.69 13.05 0.37
C PRO A 9 -25.59 12.60 -0.79
N ASN A 10 -26.43 13.49 -1.30
CA ASN A 10 -27.32 13.23 -2.43
C ASN A 10 -26.68 13.58 -3.79
N LEU A 11 -25.49 14.15 -3.81
CA LEU A 11 -24.77 14.45 -5.05
C LEU A 11 -24.35 13.16 -5.72
N LYS A 12 -24.90 12.89 -6.89
CA LYS A 12 -24.47 11.79 -7.74
C LYS A 12 -23.33 12.23 -8.64
N ILE A 13 -22.31 11.40 -8.75
CA ILE A 13 -21.21 11.62 -9.68
C ILE A 13 -21.22 10.59 -10.79
N LYS A 14 -20.71 10.96 -11.93
CA LYS A 14 -20.35 10.03 -13.01
C LYS A 14 -18.84 9.96 -13.06
N VAL A 15 -18.30 8.78 -12.88
CA VAL A 15 -16.86 8.56 -12.98
C VAL A 15 -16.53 8.26 -14.43
N GLU A 16 -15.91 9.22 -15.08
CA GLU A 16 -15.38 9.08 -16.43
C GLU A 16 -13.86 8.88 -16.37
N GLY A 17 -13.34 8.03 -17.22
CA GLY A 17 -11.90 7.78 -17.30
C GLY A 17 -11.58 6.34 -17.68
N ASN A 18 -10.37 6.15 -18.21
CA ASN A 18 -9.89 4.85 -18.61
C ASN A 18 -9.59 3.97 -17.40
N PHE A 19 -9.85 2.67 -17.55
CA PHE A 19 -9.40 1.68 -16.59
C PHE A 19 -7.88 1.57 -16.63
N ASN A 20 -7.28 1.36 -15.46
CA ASN A 20 -5.88 1.02 -15.40
C ASN A 20 -5.67 -0.33 -16.09
N LYS A 21 -4.93 -0.34 -17.19
CA LYS A 21 -4.61 -1.55 -17.95
C LYS A 21 -3.52 -2.39 -17.29
N ASN A 22 -2.86 -1.87 -16.28
CA ASN A 22 -1.77 -2.58 -15.61
C ASN A 22 -2.33 -3.68 -14.73
N LYS A 23 -1.94 -4.88 -15.04
CA LYS A 23 -2.32 -6.10 -14.33
C LYS A 23 -1.70 -6.20 -12.93
N GLN A 24 -0.74 -5.34 -12.60
CA GLN A 24 -0.06 -5.31 -11.31
C GLN A 24 -0.01 -3.88 -10.77
N ILE A 25 -0.68 -3.63 -9.65
CA ILE A 25 -0.78 -2.32 -9.02
C ILE A 25 0.54 -1.91 -8.31
N ASN A 26 1.48 -2.84 -8.14
CA ASN A 26 2.68 -2.65 -7.31
C ASN A 26 3.89 -2.10 -8.05
N TYR A 27 3.79 -1.90 -9.34
CA TYR A 27 4.90 -1.39 -10.14
C TYR A 27 4.74 0.08 -10.42
N LEU A 28 5.80 0.72 -10.85
CA LEU A 28 6.05 2.05 -11.41
C LEU A 28 4.81 2.88 -11.78
N THR A 29 3.64 2.28 -11.81
CA THR A 29 2.36 2.98 -11.89
C THR A 29 2.13 3.61 -10.55
N ASN A 30 2.07 4.89 -10.52
CA ASN A 30 1.89 5.71 -9.35
C ASN A 30 0.47 5.65 -8.79
N ASN A 31 -0.17 4.48 -8.91
CA ASN A 31 -1.39 4.01 -8.25
C ASN A 31 -2.64 4.88 -8.43
N SER A 32 -2.69 5.55 -9.52
CA SER A 32 -3.84 6.36 -9.85
C SER A 32 -4.73 5.60 -10.81
N GLY A 33 -5.99 5.49 -10.50
CA GLY A 33 -6.99 5.00 -11.42
C GLY A 33 -7.82 3.84 -10.91
N ARG A 34 -8.85 3.51 -11.66
CA ARG A 34 -9.76 2.41 -11.38
C ARG A 34 -9.42 1.17 -12.18
N VAL A 35 -9.78 0.02 -11.64
CA VAL A 35 -9.60 -1.29 -12.26
C VAL A 35 -10.87 -1.76 -12.94
N ASN A 36 -10.73 -2.59 -13.97
CA ASN A 36 -11.86 -3.13 -14.71
C ASN A 36 -12.45 -4.35 -13.99
N PHE A 37 -13.06 -4.12 -12.84
CA PHE A 37 -13.69 -5.16 -12.04
C PHE A 37 -15.15 -4.83 -11.76
N ASN A 38 -16.04 -5.82 -11.99
CA ASN A 38 -17.46 -5.78 -11.65
C ASN A 38 -17.99 -7.19 -11.36
N GLY A 39 -17.23 -7.95 -10.56
CA GLY A 39 -17.56 -9.34 -10.24
C GLY A 39 -18.65 -9.47 -9.18
N LYS A 40 -19.13 -10.70 -9.00
CA LYS A 40 -20.19 -11.05 -8.03
C LYS A 40 -19.63 -11.40 -6.65
N LEU A 41 -18.33 -11.30 -6.44
CA LEU A 41 -17.61 -11.61 -5.20
C LEU A 41 -17.81 -13.05 -4.70
N LYS A 42 -18.00 -14.01 -5.60
CA LYS A 42 -17.99 -15.42 -5.24
C LYS A 42 -16.57 -15.91 -5.02
N THR A 43 -16.34 -16.63 -3.93
CA THR A 43 -15.05 -17.28 -3.70
C THR A 43 -14.78 -18.34 -4.76
N LEU A 44 -13.71 -18.15 -5.54
CA LEU A 44 -13.26 -19.10 -6.55
C LEU A 44 -12.25 -20.08 -5.97
N SER A 45 -11.30 -19.58 -5.20
CA SER A 45 -10.23 -20.40 -4.64
C SER A 45 -9.59 -19.77 -3.39
N ARG A 46 -8.80 -20.60 -2.68
CA ARG A 46 -8.07 -20.21 -1.46
C ARG A 46 -6.65 -20.73 -1.52
N TYR A 47 -5.69 -19.83 -1.44
CA TYR A 47 -4.26 -20.10 -1.37
C TYR A 47 -3.87 -20.15 0.10
N LYS A 48 -3.66 -21.37 0.65
CA LYS A 48 -3.44 -21.57 2.09
C LYS A 48 -1.95 -21.53 2.44
N PHE A 49 -1.64 -20.94 3.58
CA PHE A 49 -0.30 -20.91 4.18
C PHE A 49 -0.39 -20.95 5.72
N SER A 50 0.71 -21.17 6.42
CA SER A 50 0.71 -21.17 7.87
C SER A 50 0.43 -19.78 8.43
N LYS A 51 -0.43 -19.70 9.46
CA LYS A 51 -0.95 -18.44 10.03
C LYS A 51 0.20 -17.50 10.42
N ILE A 52 0.24 -16.33 9.79
CA ILE A 52 1.21 -15.26 10.09
C ILE A 52 0.85 -14.65 11.44
N LYS A 53 1.74 -14.76 12.41
CA LYS A 53 1.60 -14.09 13.70
C LYS A 53 1.81 -12.58 13.50
N ASN A 54 1.14 -11.78 14.31
CA ASN A 54 1.21 -10.31 14.22
C ASN A 54 0.76 -9.72 12.87
N PHE A 55 -0.03 -10.48 12.09
CA PHE A 55 -0.56 -10.05 10.79
C PHE A 55 -1.25 -8.68 10.84
N TYR A 56 -1.88 -8.35 11.97
CA TYR A 56 -2.57 -7.07 12.16
C TYR A 56 -1.63 -5.84 12.14
N GLN A 57 -0.33 -6.03 12.39
CA GLN A 57 0.66 -4.95 12.42
C GLN A 57 1.26 -4.64 11.05
N TYR A 58 1.12 -5.56 10.08
CA TYR A 58 1.82 -5.48 8.81
C TYR A 58 0.85 -5.46 7.63
N GLU A 59 1.33 -4.98 6.49
CA GLU A 59 0.60 -4.90 5.23
C GLU A 59 1.41 -5.56 4.11
N PRO A 60 1.64 -6.90 4.18
CA PRO A 60 2.35 -7.59 3.12
C PRO A 60 1.54 -7.60 1.83
N GLU A 61 2.24 -7.51 0.71
CA GLU A 61 1.63 -7.46 -0.61
C GLU A 61 1.83 -8.78 -1.36
N ILE A 62 0.82 -9.11 -2.17
CA ILE A 62 0.88 -10.25 -3.10
C ILE A 62 1.72 -9.82 -4.32
N VAL A 63 2.48 -10.75 -4.85
CA VAL A 63 3.15 -10.60 -6.14
C VAL A 63 2.58 -11.60 -7.13
N PHE A 64 2.40 -11.17 -8.36
CA PHE A 64 1.94 -12.00 -9.46
C PHE A 64 3.05 -12.16 -10.51
N HIS A 65 3.16 -13.37 -11.05
CA HIS A 65 4.03 -13.68 -12.17
C HIS A 65 3.30 -14.60 -13.15
N GLY A 66 3.05 -14.13 -14.37
CA GLY A 66 2.13 -14.82 -15.27
C GLY A 66 0.75 -14.94 -14.63
N LYS A 67 0.26 -16.18 -14.46
CA LYS A 67 -0.97 -16.49 -13.73
C LYS A 67 -0.72 -16.95 -12.29
N SER A 68 0.53 -17.03 -11.89
CA SER A 68 0.94 -17.52 -10.57
C SER A 68 0.97 -16.39 -9.54
N LEU A 69 0.74 -16.74 -8.29
CA LEU A 69 0.74 -15.87 -7.14
C LEU A 69 1.88 -16.24 -6.21
N ILE A 70 2.62 -15.23 -5.73
CA ILE A 70 3.72 -15.41 -4.77
C ILE A 70 3.37 -14.72 -3.47
N PHE A 71 3.56 -15.45 -2.37
CA PHE A 71 3.38 -14.96 -1.02
C PHE A 71 4.32 -15.69 -0.05
N PHE A 72 4.16 -15.55 1.26
CA PHE A 72 5.01 -16.17 2.25
C PHE A 72 4.22 -16.71 3.46
N ASP A 73 4.88 -17.56 4.25
CA ASP A 73 4.33 -18.13 5.45
C ASP A 73 4.94 -17.57 6.74
N ASN A 74 4.42 -17.99 7.89
CA ASN A 74 4.83 -17.55 9.23
C ASN A 74 6.33 -17.82 9.57
N LYS A 75 7.02 -18.62 8.79
CA LYS A 75 8.45 -18.93 8.97
C LYS A 75 9.32 -18.32 7.87
N GLY A 76 8.73 -17.46 7.03
CA GLY A 76 9.41 -16.84 5.92
C GLY A 76 9.66 -17.78 4.73
N ALA A 77 8.95 -18.90 4.64
CA ALA A 77 8.96 -19.68 3.41
C ALA A 77 8.21 -18.92 2.33
N ILE A 78 8.82 -18.78 1.17
CA ILE A 78 8.22 -18.15 -0.02
C ILE A 78 7.51 -19.25 -0.80
N LEU A 79 6.28 -18.95 -1.18
CA LEU A 79 5.33 -19.89 -1.79
C LEU A 79 4.89 -19.33 -3.14
N LYS A 80 5.12 -20.04 -4.22
CA LYS A 80 4.55 -19.74 -5.53
C LYS A 80 3.44 -20.76 -5.82
N PHE A 81 2.24 -20.23 -6.04
CA PHE A 81 1.06 -21.00 -6.36
C PHE A 81 0.63 -20.72 -7.80
N ASN A 82 0.14 -21.74 -8.48
CA ASN A 82 -0.52 -21.58 -9.76
C ASN A 82 -1.96 -21.10 -9.60
N GLU A 83 -2.67 -20.92 -10.70
CA GLU A 83 -4.08 -20.47 -10.72
C GLU A 83 -5.04 -21.41 -9.98
N ASP A 84 -4.74 -22.74 -9.91
CA ASP A 84 -5.54 -23.77 -9.22
C ASP A 84 -5.09 -24.02 -7.77
N PRO A 85 -4.71 -23.02 -7.00
CA PRO A 85 -3.98 -22.97 -5.73
C PRO A 85 -3.07 -24.17 -5.41
N LYS A 86 -2.42 -24.71 -6.43
CA LYS A 86 -1.38 -25.75 -6.24
C LYS A 86 -0.02 -25.08 -6.14
N LEU A 87 0.80 -25.60 -5.23
CA LEU A 87 2.13 -25.10 -5.01
C LEU A 87 3.04 -25.48 -6.20
N GLU A 88 3.62 -24.49 -6.89
CA GLU A 88 4.63 -24.71 -7.93
C GLU A 88 6.00 -24.94 -7.31
N TRP A 89 6.38 -24.06 -6.37
CA TRP A 89 7.56 -24.22 -5.55
C TRP A 89 7.40 -23.55 -4.19
N GLN A 90 8.20 -24.05 -3.23
CA GLN A 90 8.36 -23.48 -1.89
C GLN A 90 9.84 -23.42 -1.54
N LYS A 91 10.33 -22.27 -1.13
CA LYS A 91 11.73 -22.07 -0.74
C LYS A 91 11.80 -21.30 0.58
N ASN A 92 12.81 -21.63 1.39
CA ASN A 92 13.04 -20.94 2.64
C ASN A 92 14.54 -20.71 2.85
N TYR A 93 14.96 -19.47 2.87
CA TYR A 93 16.36 -19.04 2.96
C TYR A 93 16.74 -18.50 4.34
N TYR A 94 15.93 -18.83 5.36
CA TYR A 94 16.15 -18.43 6.74
C TYR A 94 16.76 -19.57 7.57
N LEU A 95 17.70 -19.21 8.45
CA LEU A 95 18.25 -20.10 9.45
C LEU A 95 17.17 -20.48 10.49
N LYS A 96 17.40 -21.57 11.24
CA LYS A 96 16.46 -22.04 12.27
C LYS A 96 16.17 -20.98 13.34
N SER A 97 17.16 -20.17 13.71
CA SER A 97 17.04 -19.04 14.62
C SER A 97 16.19 -17.90 14.03
N GLU A 98 16.41 -17.56 12.76
CA GLU A 98 15.67 -16.51 12.05
C GLU A 98 14.19 -16.88 11.88
N LYS A 99 13.87 -18.14 11.56
CA LYS A 99 12.49 -18.65 11.46
C LYS A 99 11.69 -18.46 12.74
N LYS A 100 12.36 -18.51 13.91
CA LYS A 100 11.72 -18.24 15.21
C LYS A 100 11.30 -16.79 15.36
N LEU A 101 11.98 -15.86 14.71
CA LEU A 101 11.68 -14.42 14.70
C LEU A 101 10.51 -14.05 13.78
N LYS A 102 10.04 -15.02 12.96
CA LYS A 102 8.89 -14.88 12.06
C LYS A 102 9.03 -13.70 11.11
N PRO A 103 9.93 -13.80 10.15
CA PRO A 103 10.21 -12.74 9.21
C PRO A 103 8.95 -12.34 8.42
N ILE A 104 8.79 -11.05 8.24
CA ILE A 104 7.76 -10.44 7.41
C ILE A 104 8.43 -9.96 6.13
N LEU A 105 7.95 -10.48 5.01
CA LEU A 105 8.57 -10.26 3.71
C LEU A 105 7.86 -9.18 2.92
N GLN A 106 8.64 -8.35 2.26
CA GLN A 106 8.21 -7.43 1.22
C GLN A 106 8.79 -7.92 -0.11
N PHE A 107 7.99 -7.81 -1.16
CA PHE A 107 8.34 -8.32 -2.47
C PHE A 107 8.29 -7.23 -3.53
N SER A 108 9.14 -7.38 -4.54
CA SER A 108 8.98 -6.77 -5.85
C SER A 108 9.56 -7.71 -6.89
N ASN A 109 9.00 -7.74 -8.09
CA ASN A 109 9.52 -8.59 -9.15
C ASN A 109 9.59 -7.84 -10.48
N ASN A 110 10.39 -8.35 -11.37
CA ASN A 110 10.32 -8.10 -12.79
C ASN A 110 10.01 -9.41 -13.53
N LYS A 111 10.26 -9.45 -14.83
CA LYS A 111 9.96 -10.65 -15.63
C LYS A 111 10.73 -11.90 -15.16
N ASN A 112 11.97 -11.75 -14.67
CA ASN A 112 12.88 -12.87 -14.39
C ASN A 112 13.18 -13.06 -12.91
N TYR A 113 13.08 -12.01 -12.10
CA TYR A 113 13.61 -11.97 -10.74
C TYR A 113 12.57 -11.55 -9.72
N LEU A 114 12.68 -12.12 -8.52
CA LEU A 114 11.96 -11.72 -7.33
C LEU A 114 12.95 -11.12 -6.32
N ILE A 115 12.75 -9.86 -5.96
CA ILE A 115 13.46 -9.21 -4.85
C ILE A 115 12.65 -9.40 -3.58
N VAL A 116 13.31 -9.80 -2.53
CA VAL A 116 12.76 -9.99 -1.20
C VAL A 116 13.55 -9.17 -0.19
N ALA A 117 12.87 -8.44 0.66
CA ALA A 117 13.47 -7.76 1.80
C ALA A 117 12.58 -7.93 3.04
N ASP A 118 13.16 -7.89 4.24
CA ASP A 118 12.45 -8.25 5.45
C ASP A 118 12.71 -7.33 6.65
N ASN A 119 11.93 -7.56 7.70
CA ASN A 119 12.05 -6.90 8.98
C ASN A 119 13.21 -7.41 9.86
N LEU A 120 14.07 -8.31 9.34
CA LEU A 120 15.28 -8.80 9.98
C LEU A 120 16.56 -8.28 9.30
N ALA A 121 16.44 -7.25 8.46
CA ALA A 121 17.50 -6.64 7.68
C ALA A 121 18.11 -7.53 6.60
N LYS A 122 17.47 -8.61 6.21
CA LYS A 122 17.91 -9.48 5.12
C LYS A 122 17.23 -9.06 3.82
N TYR A 123 17.99 -9.11 2.73
CA TYR A 123 17.46 -8.93 1.39
C TYR A 123 18.18 -9.86 0.41
N PHE A 124 17.45 -10.33 -0.58
CA PHE A 124 17.98 -11.32 -1.51
C PHE A 124 17.18 -11.34 -2.81
N MET A 125 17.76 -11.90 -3.83
CA MET A 125 17.14 -12.07 -5.14
C MET A 125 17.03 -13.54 -5.49
N LEU A 126 15.87 -13.91 -6.04
CA LEU A 126 15.57 -15.23 -6.54
C LEU A 126 15.29 -15.18 -8.04
N ASP A 127 15.59 -16.29 -8.72
CA ASP A 127 14.96 -16.62 -9.98
C ASP A 127 13.45 -16.83 -9.74
N ILE A 128 12.59 -16.12 -10.42
CA ILE A 128 11.15 -16.12 -10.11
C ILE A 128 10.44 -17.39 -10.58
N GLU A 129 11.01 -18.10 -11.58
CA GLU A 129 10.42 -19.35 -12.07
C GLU A 129 10.78 -20.54 -11.17
N THR A 130 12.02 -20.63 -10.75
CA THR A 130 12.53 -21.78 -10.01
C THR A 130 12.55 -21.57 -8.49
N GLY A 131 12.49 -20.31 -8.05
CA GLY A 131 12.69 -19.93 -6.65
C GLY A 131 14.15 -20.06 -6.18
N GLU A 132 15.12 -20.33 -7.06
CA GLU A 132 16.51 -20.50 -6.67
C GLU A 132 17.16 -19.18 -6.28
N LEU A 133 18.04 -19.24 -5.27
CA LEU A 133 18.73 -18.07 -4.74
C LEU A 133 19.85 -17.63 -5.68
N ILE A 134 19.80 -16.36 -6.10
CA ILE A 134 20.85 -15.76 -6.94
C ILE A 134 21.90 -15.10 -6.05
N TRP A 135 21.48 -14.25 -5.13
CA TRP A 135 22.34 -13.64 -4.11
C TRP A 135 21.54 -13.29 -2.85
N SER A 136 22.24 -13.19 -1.71
CA SER A 136 21.68 -12.79 -0.41
C SER A 136 22.63 -11.88 0.31
N LYS A 137 22.07 -10.84 0.96
CA LYS A 137 22.78 -9.78 1.67
C LYS A 137 22.08 -9.44 2.99
N ARG A 138 22.80 -8.70 3.84
CA ARG A 138 22.24 -8.06 5.03
C ARG A 138 22.48 -6.57 4.99
N ASN A 139 21.46 -5.81 5.41
CA ASN A 139 21.54 -4.40 5.65
C ASN A 139 21.91 -4.12 7.13
N VAL A 140 22.24 -2.88 7.43
CA VAL A 140 22.50 -2.43 8.82
C VAL A 140 21.22 -2.24 9.63
N ALA A 141 20.09 -2.02 8.97
CA ALA A 141 18.77 -1.83 9.60
C ALA A 141 17.70 -2.66 8.87
N PRO A 142 16.66 -3.10 9.58
CA PRO A 142 15.50 -3.75 8.99
C PRO A 142 14.79 -2.89 7.94
N PHE A 143 14.05 -3.52 7.03
CA PHE A 143 13.26 -2.83 6.02
C PHE A 143 11.80 -2.72 6.40
N ASN A 144 11.16 -1.61 6.05
CA ASN A 144 9.73 -1.40 6.24
C ASN A 144 9.15 -0.48 5.16
N SER A 145 9.35 -0.81 3.91
CA SER A 145 8.79 -0.03 2.81
C SER A 145 8.41 -0.90 1.62
N GLN A 146 7.74 -0.28 0.67
CA GLN A 146 7.64 -0.83 -0.68
C GLN A 146 9.04 -0.99 -1.28
N ILE A 147 9.16 -1.90 -2.24
CA ILE A 147 10.37 -2.08 -3.07
C ILE A 147 10.00 -1.65 -4.48
N LYS A 148 10.80 -0.78 -5.10
CA LYS A 148 10.60 -0.39 -6.50
C LYS A 148 11.81 -0.81 -7.33
N ILE A 149 11.58 -1.61 -8.37
CA ILE A 149 12.61 -2.00 -9.34
C ILE A 149 12.52 -1.04 -10.52
N TYR A 150 13.66 -0.52 -10.94
CA TYR A 150 13.79 0.30 -12.13
C TYR A 150 15.08 -0.03 -12.87
N LYS A 151 14.97 -0.53 -14.11
CA LYS A 151 16.10 -1.00 -14.91
C LYS A 151 16.93 -2.05 -14.13
N ASP A 152 18.19 -1.76 -13.87
CA ASP A 152 19.19 -2.61 -13.19
C ASP A 152 19.32 -2.33 -11.68
N LYS A 153 18.40 -1.54 -11.11
CA LYS A 153 18.43 -1.08 -9.72
C LYS A 153 17.12 -1.38 -9.01
N PHE A 154 17.16 -1.38 -7.67
CA PHE A 154 15.95 -1.31 -6.85
C PHE A 154 16.12 -0.36 -5.66
N PHE A 155 15.01 0.19 -5.21
CA PHE A 155 14.93 1.19 -4.17
C PHE A 155 14.07 0.68 -3.02
N ILE A 156 14.52 0.93 -1.79
CA ILE A 156 13.84 0.54 -0.57
C ILE A 156 14.26 1.45 0.57
N ILE A 157 13.38 1.62 1.57
CA ILE A 157 13.66 2.43 2.77
C ILE A 157 13.78 1.49 3.96
N ASP A 158 14.78 1.72 4.79
CA ASP A 158 14.95 0.98 6.03
C ASP A 158 14.40 1.71 7.25
N PHE A 159 14.31 1.02 8.38
CA PHE A 159 13.83 1.57 9.65
C PHE A 159 14.65 2.73 10.23
N SER A 160 15.81 3.02 9.64
CA SER A 160 16.61 4.21 9.99
C SER A 160 16.26 5.43 9.14
N ASN A 161 15.12 5.40 8.43
CA ASN A 161 14.68 6.43 7.48
C ASN A 161 15.73 6.70 6.39
N THR A 162 16.44 5.66 5.95
CA THR A 162 17.43 5.73 4.89
C THR A 162 16.86 5.11 3.62
N LEU A 163 16.70 5.92 2.57
CA LEU A 163 16.46 5.42 1.22
C LEU A 163 17.75 4.82 0.68
N ARG A 164 17.66 3.60 0.17
CA ARG A 164 18.79 2.86 -0.40
C ARG A 164 18.52 2.46 -1.83
N CYS A 165 19.53 2.59 -2.65
CA CYS A 165 19.57 2.11 -4.02
C CYS A 165 20.57 0.97 -4.11
N PHE A 166 20.11 -0.18 -4.58
CA PHE A 166 20.93 -1.37 -4.77
C PHE A 166 20.95 -1.81 -6.23
N SER A 167 22.07 -2.40 -6.63
CA SER A 167 22.20 -3.07 -7.92
C SER A 167 21.42 -4.39 -7.93
N LEU A 168 20.61 -4.64 -8.95
CA LEU A 168 19.95 -5.93 -9.16
C LEU A 168 20.97 -7.04 -9.40
N LYS A 169 22.10 -6.75 -10.08
CA LYS A 169 23.09 -7.74 -10.47
C LYS A 169 23.68 -8.51 -9.29
N ASN A 170 23.96 -7.83 -8.19
CA ASN A 170 24.71 -8.42 -7.07
C ASN A 170 24.29 -7.91 -5.67
N GLY A 171 23.25 -7.10 -5.58
CA GLY A 171 22.75 -6.54 -4.33
C GLY A 171 23.72 -5.56 -3.64
N LYS A 172 24.73 -5.03 -4.32
CA LYS A 172 25.59 -3.99 -3.74
C LYS A 172 24.84 -2.67 -3.67
N GLU A 173 25.02 -1.95 -2.56
CA GLU A 173 24.54 -0.59 -2.43
C GLU A 173 25.29 0.32 -3.41
N LEU A 174 24.55 1.10 -4.18
CA LEU A 174 25.08 2.08 -5.13
C LEU A 174 25.18 3.45 -4.49
N TRP A 175 24.12 3.81 -3.74
CA TRP A 175 24.04 5.03 -2.94
C TRP A 175 22.95 4.90 -1.87
N SER A 176 22.99 5.78 -0.88
CA SER A 176 21.92 5.90 0.13
C SER A 176 21.76 7.34 0.60
N VAL A 177 20.53 7.69 0.96
CA VAL A 177 20.16 9.02 1.47
C VAL A 177 19.47 8.84 2.81
N LYS A 178 20.11 9.31 3.86
CA LYS A 178 19.56 9.30 5.22
C LYS A 178 18.76 10.57 5.45
N THR A 179 17.53 10.42 5.88
CA THR A 179 16.68 11.52 6.33
C THR A 179 16.65 11.58 7.86
N GLN A 180 15.93 12.55 8.41
CA GLN A 180 15.83 12.71 9.85
C GLN A 180 15.29 11.44 10.51
N ASN A 181 15.90 11.02 11.59
CA ASN A 181 15.52 9.83 12.35
C ASN A 181 14.72 10.23 13.59
N SER A 182 13.79 9.39 13.99
CA SER A 182 13.04 9.52 15.24
C SER A 182 13.20 8.26 16.07
N LEU A 183 13.16 8.42 17.40
CA LEU A 183 13.09 7.29 18.34
C LEU A 183 11.76 6.55 18.23
N ILE A 184 10.70 7.28 17.87
CA ILE A 184 9.34 6.73 17.67
C ILE A 184 9.18 6.45 16.18
N ARG A 185 8.88 5.19 15.85
CA ARG A 185 8.78 4.73 14.45
C ARG A 185 7.41 4.13 14.18
N SER A 186 6.80 4.58 13.12
CA SER A 186 5.58 3.95 12.62
C SER A 186 5.85 2.52 12.17
N GLN A 187 4.93 1.61 12.49
CA GLN A 187 4.89 0.26 11.91
C GLN A 187 4.28 0.24 10.51
N LYS A 188 3.63 1.32 10.11
CA LYS A 188 3.06 1.49 8.78
C LYS A 188 4.17 1.39 7.73
N LYS A 189 3.92 0.59 6.71
CA LYS A 189 4.85 0.43 5.58
C LYS A 189 5.05 1.76 4.85
N LEU A 190 6.30 2.17 4.68
CA LEU A 190 6.66 3.39 3.96
C LEU A 190 6.46 3.22 2.45
N SER A 191 6.13 4.31 1.81
CA SER A 191 5.80 4.38 0.38
C SER A 191 6.88 5.11 -0.40
N LEU A 192 7.11 4.66 -1.62
CA LEU A 192 7.93 5.37 -2.59
C LEU A 192 7.30 5.30 -3.99
N VAL A 193 7.47 6.36 -4.75
CA VAL A 193 7.05 6.45 -6.16
C VAL A 193 8.20 6.98 -7.01
N LEU A 194 8.23 6.58 -8.28
CA LEU A 194 9.23 7.00 -9.23
C LEU A 194 8.54 7.77 -10.35
N VAL A 195 9.01 8.98 -10.62
CA VAL A 195 8.55 9.78 -11.75
C VAL A 195 9.77 10.31 -12.49
N LYS A 196 9.88 9.98 -13.76
CA LYS A 196 11.08 10.26 -14.58
C LYS A 196 12.31 9.68 -13.86
N ASP A 197 13.31 10.49 -13.56
CA ASP A 197 14.55 10.10 -12.88
C ASP A 197 14.58 10.53 -11.39
N ILE A 198 13.42 10.66 -10.74
CA ILE A 198 13.30 11.08 -9.35
C ILE A 198 12.54 10.03 -8.55
N VAL A 199 13.06 9.73 -7.35
CA VAL A 199 12.41 8.91 -6.32
C VAL A 199 11.80 9.85 -5.28
N TYR A 200 10.49 9.73 -5.08
CA TYR A 200 9.77 10.42 -4.01
C TYR A 200 9.40 9.40 -2.94
N PHE A 201 9.64 9.73 -1.68
CA PHE A 201 9.36 8.81 -0.58
C PHE A 201 9.00 9.54 0.71
N ASN A 202 8.25 8.86 1.57
CA ASN A 202 8.00 9.33 2.93
C ASN A 202 8.92 8.59 3.93
N ASN A 203 9.16 9.23 5.06
CA ASN A 203 9.83 8.62 6.19
C ASN A 203 8.87 8.37 7.37
N SER A 204 9.36 7.78 8.46
CA SER A 204 8.55 7.41 9.62
C SER A 204 8.03 8.60 10.44
N ILE A 205 8.49 9.80 10.19
CA ILE A 205 8.02 11.05 10.81
C ILE A 205 7.10 11.86 9.89
N GLY A 206 6.81 11.33 8.70
CA GLY A 206 5.88 11.93 7.75
C GLY A 206 6.48 12.90 6.75
N ASP A 207 7.79 13.17 6.80
CA ASP A 207 8.44 14.02 5.80
C ASP A 207 8.42 13.37 4.43
N ILE A 208 8.32 14.18 3.40
CA ILE A 208 8.44 13.76 2.00
C ILE A 208 9.75 14.28 1.45
N SER A 209 10.45 13.43 0.71
CA SER A 209 11.72 13.75 0.07
C SER A 209 11.73 13.37 -1.39
N ALA A 210 12.43 14.17 -2.20
CA ALA A 210 12.73 13.88 -3.60
C ALA A 210 14.23 13.68 -3.76
N VAL A 211 14.61 12.61 -4.44
CA VAL A 211 16.02 12.22 -4.63
C VAL A 211 16.24 11.88 -6.10
N ASP A 212 17.32 12.36 -6.68
CA ASP A 212 17.74 11.95 -8.02
C ASP A 212 18.04 10.44 -8.03
N LEU A 213 17.40 9.72 -8.94
CA LEU A 213 17.45 8.27 -9.02
C LEU A 213 18.85 7.74 -9.36
N ASN A 214 19.64 8.49 -10.09
CA ASN A 214 20.95 8.06 -10.57
C ASN A 214 22.08 8.38 -9.57
N SER A 215 22.10 9.62 -9.05
CA SER A 215 23.16 10.10 -8.16
C SER A 215 22.88 9.85 -6.68
N GLY A 216 21.62 9.77 -6.28
CA GLY A 216 21.23 9.78 -4.87
C GLY A 216 21.26 11.18 -4.26
N GLU A 217 21.33 12.23 -5.06
CA GLU A 217 21.29 13.61 -4.58
C GLU A 217 19.90 13.96 -4.05
N LEU A 218 19.84 14.53 -2.83
CA LEU A 218 18.62 15.05 -2.24
C LEU A 218 18.25 16.36 -2.94
N LEU A 219 17.14 16.37 -3.68
CA LEU A 219 16.69 17.54 -4.43
C LEU A 219 15.90 18.50 -3.53
N TRP A 220 14.97 17.94 -2.75
CA TRP A 220 14.20 18.68 -1.74
C TRP A 220 13.65 17.75 -0.67
N GLN A 221 13.36 18.31 0.49
CA GLN A 221 12.67 17.63 1.60
C GLN A 221 11.65 18.58 2.20
N LEU A 222 10.43 18.09 2.41
CA LEU A 222 9.33 18.82 2.99
C LEU A 222 8.89 18.19 4.31
N PRO A 223 9.10 18.86 5.46
CA PRO A 223 8.47 18.47 6.71
C PRO A 223 6.95 18.64 6.66
N THR A 224 6.20 17.63 7.04
CA THR A 224 4.73 17.69 7.07
C THR A 224 4.19 17.84 8.49
N GLN A 225 5.02 17.65 9.51
CA GLN A 225 4.67 17.76 10.92
C GLN A 225 5.35 18.95 11.57
N ASN A 226 4.67 19.58 12.52
CA ASN A 226 5.28 20.59 13.35
C ASN A 226 6.17 19.92 14.41
N THR A 227 7.40 20.38 14.59
CA THR A 227 8.39 19.82 15.52
C THR A 227 7.92 19.69 16.97
N LEU A 228 7.00 20.56 17.40
CA LEU A 228 6.38 20.52 18.74
C LEU A 228 5.39 19.34 18.93
N ILE A 229 4.98 18.69 17.86
CA ILE A 229 4.04 17.57 17.89
C ILE A 229 4.78 16.22 17.90
N TYR A 230 6.07 16.18 17.58
CA TYR A 230 6.86 14.94 17.53
C TYR A 230 6.87 14.16 18.86
N GLU A 231 6.78 14.85 19.99
CA GLU A 231 6.79 14.20 21.31
C GLU A 231 5.44 13.57 21.70
N SER A 232 4.36 13.96 21.05
CA SER A 232 3.00 13.49 21.37
C SER A 232 2.42 12.44 20.41
N SER A 233 3.01 12.24 19.24
CA SER A 233 2.48 11.33 18.23
C SER A 233 3.14 9.95 18.28
N PHE A 234 2.70 9.12 19.19
CA PHE A 234 3.17 7.73 19.34
C PHE A 234 2.92 6.82 18.14
N SER A 235 2.22 7.26 17.10
CA SER A 235 1.93 6.44 15.92
C SER A 235 1.47 7.27 14.72
N LEU A 236 2.38 8.06 14.14
CA LEU A 236 2.08 8.66 12.85
C LEU A 236 2.03 7.58 11.77
N GLU A 237 0.90 7.47 11.09
CA GLU A 237 0.70 6.57 9.97
C GLU A 237 0.34 7.39 8.73
N THR A 238 1.20 7.35 7.73
CA THR A 238 0.96 7.99 6.44
C THR A 238 0.39 6.99 5.43
N SER A 239 -0.47 7.45 4.55
CA SER A 239 -0.92 6.67 3.41
C SER A 239 0.23 6.44 2.41
N ASP A 240 0.02 5.52 1.48
CA ASP A 240 0.89 5.46 0.30
C ASP A 240 0.81 6.77 -0.48
N ILE A 241 1.95 7.20 -1.01
CA ILE A 241 2.03 8.32 -1.94
C ILE A 241 1.47 7.89 -3.28
N VAL A 242 0.62 8.71 -3.87
CA VAL A 242 0.15 8.56 -5.25
C VAL A 242 0.47 9.82 -6.04
N THR A 243 0.63 9.71 -7.35
CA THR A 243 0.96 10.86 -8.20
C THR A 243 0.32 10.78 -9.56
N ASP A 244 0.00 11.93 -10.12
CA ASP A 244 -0.40 12.11 -11.51
C ASP A 244 0.75 12.66 -12.38
N SER A 245 1.98 12.58 -11.88
CA SER A 245 3.23 13.11 -12.48
C SER A 245 3.34 14.65 -12.48
N LYS A 246 2.42 15.35 -11.83
CA LYS A 246 2.47 16.80 -11.58
C LYS A 246 2.47 17.11 -10.09
N SER A 247 1.74 16.31 -9.33
CA SER A 247 1.62 16.45 -7.88
C SER A 247 1.70 15.10 -7.18
N LEU A 248 2.12 15.14 -5.92
CA LEU A 248 2.05 14.03 -4.98
C LEU A 248 0.83 14.22 -4.10
N TYR A 249 0.12 13.13 -3.80
CA TYR A 249 -1.03 13.11 -2.93
C TYR A 249 -0.87 12.03 -1.87
N PHE A 250 -1.07 12.38 -0.62
CA PHE A 250 -1.06 11.45 0.51
C PHE A 250 -1.75 12.06 1.73
N SER A 251 -2.07 11.22 2.69
CA SER A 251 -2.73 11.61 3.94
C SER A 251 -2.07 10.97 5.15
N ASN A 252 -2.48 11.37 6.34
CA ASN A 252 -2.06 10.74 7.57
C ASN A 252 -3.19 10.65 8.61
N ASN A 253 -2.94 9.90 9.69
CA ASN A 253 -3.87 9.75 10.80
C ASN A 253 -3.85 10.94 11.81
N GLN A 254 -3.29 12.08 11.40
CA GLN A 254 -3.29 13.36 12.14
C GLN A 254 -4.19 14.41 11.48
N ASN A 255 -5.26 13.97 10.81
CA ASN A 255 -6.21 14.85 10.10
C ASN A 255 -5.58 15.71 9.01
N GLN A 256 -4.64 15.17 8.24
CA GLN A 256 -3.99 15.91 7.17
C GLN A 256 -4.04 15.13 5.87
N PHE A 257 -4.46 15.78 4.81
CA PHE A 257 -4.37 15.33 3.43
C PHE A 257 -3.68 16.42 2.60
N PHE A 258 -2.67 16.04 1.84
CA PHE A 258 -1.78 16.95 1.15
C PHE A 258 -1.81 16.75 -0.37
N SER A 259 -1.66 17.85 -1.09
CA SER A 259 -1.13 17.89 -2.45
C SER A 259 0.15 18.70 -2.46
N ILE A 260 1.20 18.12 -3.03
CA ILE A 260 2.53 18.73 -3.12
C ILE A 260 2.90 18.81 -4.60
N ASP A 261 3.40 19.96 -5.02
CA ASP A 261 3.99 20.12 -6.34
C ASP A 261 5.25 19.28 -6.47
N ILE A 262 5.33 18.47 -7.52
CA ILE A 262 6.38 17.45 -7.66
C ILE A 262 7.76 18.05 -7.93
N ASP A 263 7.81 19.19 -8.61
CA ASP A 263 9.07 19.81 -9.01
C ASP A 263 9.65 20.67 -7.88
N SER A 264 8.81 21.48 -7.23
CA SER A 264 9.25 22.43 -6.20
C SER A 264 9.22 21.89 -4.76
N GLY A 265 8.45 20.84 -4.50
CA GLY A 265 8.20 20.34 -3.16
C GLY A 265 7.27 21.22 -2.31
N ASN A 266 6.63 22.24 -2.89
CA ASN A 266 5.71 23.12 -2.18
C ASN A 266 4.31 22.53 -2.05
N PHE A 267 3.58 22.91 -0.99
CA PHE A 267 2.18 22.56 -0.87
C PHE A 267 1.35 23.27 -1.95
N ASN A 268 0.58 22.50 -2.73
CA ASN A 268 -0.50 23.06 -3.55
C ASN A 268 -1.70 23.38 -2.65
N TRP A 269 -2.06 22.42 -1.78
CA TRP A 269 -3.15 22.56 -0.80
C TRP A 269 -3.01 21.50 0.31
N GLN A 270 -3.70 21.79 1.41
CA GLN A 270 -3.89 20.86 2.53
C GLN A 270 -5.36 20.87 2.96
N THR A 271 -5.92 19.70 3.23
CA THR A 271 -7.30 19.50 3.69
C THR A 271 -7.32 18.62 4.93
N LYS A 272 -8.24 18.86 5.86
CA LYS A 272 -8.36 18.10 7.11
C LYS A 272 -9.12 16.78 6.88
N ILE A 273 -8.41 15.68 6.76
CA ILE A 273 -8.99 14.33 6.60
C ILE A 273 -8.11 13.34 7.37
N ASN A 274 -8.72 12.54 8.24
CA ASN A 274 -8.07 11.50 9.01
C ASN A 274 -8.05 10.18 8.22
N SER A 275 -7.00 9.95 7.44
CA SER A 275 -6.87 8.74 6.65
C SER A 275 -5.41 8.32 6.50
N ASN A 276 -5.14 7.04 6.63
CA ASN A 276 -3.85 6.42 6.28
C ASN A 276 -3.97 5.47 5.08
N LEU A 277 -5.10 5.53 4.36
CA LEU A 277 -5.37 4.70 3.20
C LEU A 277 -4.85 5.35 1.92
N ARG A 278 -4.36 4.52 1.00
CA ARG A 278 -3.92 4.96 -0.33
C ARG A 278 -5.07 5.65 -1.06
N PRO A 279 -4.96 6.93 -1.41
CA PRO A 279 -5.97 7.61 -2.21
C PRO A 279 -5.98 7.09 -3.65
N ILE A 280 -7.09 7.30 -4.35
CA ILE A 280 -7.24 6.95 -5.77
C ILE A 280 -7.56 8.21 -6.57
N ILE A 281 -6.82 8.40 -7.67
CA ILE A 281 -7.00 9.53 -8.57
C ILE A 281 -7.79 9.07 -9.81
N ILE A 282 -8.89 9.77 -10.12
CA ILE A 282 -9.61 9.58 -11.39
C ILE A 282 -9.97 10.94 -11.96
N GLY A 283 -9.37 11.28 -13.10
CA GLY A 283 -9.57 12.60 -13.69
C GLY A 283 -9.20 13.70 -12.69
N ASN A 284 -10.15 14.55 -12.36
CA ASN A 284 -9.99 15.65 -11.40
C ASN A 284 -10.49 15.31 -9.99
N ILE A 285 -10.80 14.06 -9.70
CA ILE A 285 -11.34 13.64 -8.40
C ILE A 285 -10.33 12.74 -7.69
N LEU A 286 -10.09 13.03 -6.41
CA LEU A 286 -9.42 12.17 -5.46
C LEU A 286 -10.46 11.46 -4.59
N PHE A 287 -10.30 10.16 -4.42
CA PHE A 287 -11.09 9.33 -3.52
C PHE A 287 -10.22 8.92 -2.34
N THR A 288 -10.71 9.12 -1.14
CA THR A 288 -10.12 8.54 0.08
C THR A 288 -11.21 8.18 1.07
N ILE A 289 -10.87 7.29 2.02
CA ILE A 289 -11.80 6.88 3.08
C ILE A 289 -11.13 7.17 4.41
N SER A 290 -11.82 7.89 5.30
CA SER A 290 -11.31 8.21 6.62
C SER A 290 -11.35 6.99 7.54
N LEU A 291 -10.56 7.04 8.62
CA LEU A 291 -10.50 5.98 9.64
C LEU A 291 -11.83 5.82 10.40
N GLU A 292 -12.72 6.82 10.33
CA GLU A 292 -14.08 6.81 10.88
C GLU A 292 -15.12 6.20 9.93
N GLY A 293 -14.70 5.88 8.68
CA GLY A 293 -15.58 5.24 7.69
C GLY A 293 -16.39 6.24 6.85
N TYR A 294 -15.81 7.38 6.51
CA TYR A 294 -16.40 8.33 5.57
C TYR A 294 -15.64 8.32 4.24
N LEU A 295 -16.35 8.18 3.15
CA LEU A 295 -15.82 8.32 1.79
C LEU A 295 -15.81 9.78 1.38
N PHE A 296 -14.61 10.29 1.12
CA PHE A 296 -14.39 11.67 0.64
C PHE A 296 -14.12 11.67 -0.86
N LEU A 297 -14.78 12.57 -1.55
CA LEU A 297 -14.47 12.98 -2.90
C LEU A 297 -13.92 14.42 -2.84
N ILE A 298 -12.74 14.62 -3.40
CA ILE A 298 -11.98 15.86 -3.30
C ILE A 298 -11.65 16.35 -4.71
N ASP A 299 -11.82 17.64 -4.95
CA ASP A 299 -11.28 18.28 -6.16
C ASP A 299 -9.74 18.23 -6.10
N LYS A 300 -9.14 17.52 -7.04
CA LYS A 300 -7.70 17.27 -7.08
C LYS A 300 -6.88 18.57 -7.15
N ASN A 301 -7.38 19.58 -7.84
CA ASN A 301 -6.63 20.80 -8.08
C ASN A 301 -6.74 21.80 -6.93
N LYS A 302 -7.91 21.83 -6.26
CA LYS A 302 -8.22 22.82 -5.22
C LYS A 302 -8.17 22.28 -3.80
N GLY A 303 -8.23 20.94 -3.62
CA GLY A 303 -8.35 20.32 -2.30
C GLY A 303 -9.71 20.50 -1.65
N SER A 304 -10.69 21.09 -2.35
CA SER A 304 -12.04 21.29 -1.83
C SER A 304 -12.83 19.98 -1.82
N ILE A 305 -13.59 19.75 -0.75
CA ILE A 305 -14.43 18.57 -0.61
C ILE A 305 -15.67 18.71 -1.49
N ILE A 306 -15.89 17.72 -2.34
CA ILE A 306 -17.04 17.66 -3.25
C ILE A 306 -18.20 16.94 -2.56
N ARG A 307 -17.93 15.79 -1.95
CA ARG A 307 -18.92 14.94 -1.27
C ARG A 307 -18.27 14.15 -0.14
N VAL A 308 -19.02 13.96 0.94
CA VAL A 308 -18.70 13.03 2.03
C VAL A 308 -19.92 12.15 2.29
N THR A 309 -19.73 10.83 2.25
CA THR A 309 -20.78 9.85 2.55
C THR A 309 -20.32 8.86 3.61
N ASP A 310 -21.24 8.48 4.49
CA ASP A 310 -21.00 7.48 5.51
C ASP A 310 -21.06 6.06 4.91
N VAL A 311 -19.93 5.36 4.87
CA VAL A 311 -19.87 3.98 4.35
C VAL A 311 -19.98 2.94 5.47
N PHE A 312 -20.08 3.38 6.73
CA PHE A 312 -20.28 2.53 7.89
C PHE A 312 -21.68 2.67 8.52
N ASP A 313 -22.62 3.29 7.81
CA ASP A 313 -24.01 3.53 8.26
C ASP A 313 -24.74 2.25 8.70
N ASN A 314 -24.42 1.12 8.06
CA ASN A 314 -24.99 -0.19 8.38
C ASN A 314 -24.42 -0.84 9.65
N PHE A 315 -23.39 -0.25 10.29
CA PHE A 315 -22.83 -0.77 11.53
C PHE A 315 -23.50 -0.15 12.74
N LYS A 316 -23.83 -1.00 13.76
CA LYS A 316 -24.36 -0.52 15.03
C LYS A 316 -23.36 0.45 15.69
N SER A 317 -23.84 1.57 16.21
CA SER A 317 -23.03 2.65 16.79
C SER A 317 -21.99 2.17 17.80
N LYS A 318 -22.36 1.29 18.73
CA LYS A 318 -21.44 0.72 19.74
C LYS A 318 -20.25 -0.08 19.18
N LYS A 319 -20.37 -0.58 17.95
CA LYS A 319 -19.30 -1.38 17.28
C LYS A 319 -18.54 -0.57 16.24
N ARG A 320 -19.11 0.54 15.80
CA ARG A 320 -18.59 1.34 14.70
C ARG A 320 -17.18 1.86 14.98
N ASP A 321 -16.93 2.36 16.19
CA ASP A 321 -15.65 2.96 16.58
C ASP A 321 -14.49 1.93 16.60
N LEU A 322 -14.81 0.65 16.70
CA LEU A 322 -13.85 -0.45 16.65
C LEU A 322 -13.55 -0.92 15.23
N ILE A 323 -14.38 -0.52 14.25
CA ILE A 323 -14.21 -0.91 12.86
C ILE A 323 -13.32 0.12 12.17
N LYS A 324 -12.21 -0.36 11.59
CA LYS A 324 -11.29 0.48 10.84
C LYS A 324 -11.15 -0.05 9.41
N PRO A 325 -11.18 0.84 8.42
CA PRO A 325 -10.86 0.48 7.06
C PRO A 325 -9.37 0.09 6.96
N THR A 326 -9.07 -0.91 6.15
CA THR A 326 -7.69 -1.39 5.96
C THR A 326 -7.16 -1.15 4.55
N GLY A 327 -8.01 -0.74 3.63
CA GLY A 327 -7.68 -0.36 2.28
C GLY A 327 -8.82 -0.63 1.31
N PHE A 328 -8.79 0.03 0.17
CA PHE A 328 -9.84 -0.07 -0.83
C PHE A 328 -9.28 -0.01 -2.25
N ILE A 329 -10.08 -0.48 -3.19
CA ILE A 329 -9.87 -0.27 -4.61
C ILE A 329 -11.17 0.21 -5.26
N LEU A 330 -11.05 0.87 -6.41
CA LEU A 330 -12.17 1.35 -7.19
C LEU A 330 -12.29 0.51 -8.47
N GLY A 331 -13.40 -0.21 -8.59
CA GLY A 331 -13.76 -0.98 -9.77
C GLY A 331 -14.52 -0.15 -10.81
N ARG A 332 -15.33 -0.82 -11.62
CA ARG A 332 -16.16 -0.17 -12.65
C ARG A 332 -17.17 0.80 -12.02
N ASP A 333 -18.01 0.26 -11.16
CA ASP A 333 -19.17 0.95 -10.60
C ASP A 333 -19.14 0.96 -9.07
N ASN A 334 -18.22 0.19 -8.46
CA ASN A 334 -18.17 -0.02 -7.03
C ASN A 334 -16.75 0.20 -6.46
N ILE A 335 -16.72 0.69 -5.23
CA ILE A 335 -15.55 0.64 -4.37
C ILE A 335 -15.63 -0.63 -3.53
N TYR A 336 -14.50 -1.33 -3.38
CA TYR A 336 -14.36 -2.52 -2.56
C TYR A 336 -13.45 -2.19 -1.39
N LEU A 337 -14.03 -2.12 -0.18
CA LEU A 337 -13.38 -1.66 1.05
C LEU A 337 -13.21 -2.83 2.03
N SER A 338 -11.97 -3.13 2.38
CA SER A 338 -11.63 -4.11 3.42
C SER A 338 -11.61 -3.46 4.81
N THR A 339 -11.91 -4.25 5.85
CA THR A 339 -11.94 -3.80 7.24
C THR A 339 -11.13 -4.70 8.17
N ASN A 340 -10.78 -4.16 9.35
CA ASN A 340 -10.04 -4.89 10.40
C ASN A 340 -10.84 -6.03 11.06
N ASN A 341 -12.15 -6.08 10.86
CA ASN A 341 -13.03 -7.15 11.34
C ASN A 341 -13.45 -8.14 10.24
N GLY A 342 -12.65 -8.22 9.17
CA GLY A 342 -12.78 -9.25 8.15
C GLY A 342 -13.91 -9.09 7.15
N LYS A 343 -14.45 -7.89 7.00
CA LYS A 343 -15.52 -7.59 6.05
C LYS A 343 -15.01 -6.88 4.81
N LEU A 344 -15.58 -7.21 3.67
CA LEU A 344 -15.41 -6.51 2.41
C LEU A 344 -16.74 -5.81 2.08
N LEU A 345 -16.74 -4.49 2.12
CA LEU A 345 -17.89 -3.65 1.79
C LEU A 345 -17.87 -3.32 0.30
N VAL A 346 -19.04 -3.36 -0.32
CA VAL A 346 -19.26 -2.90 -1.68
C VAL A 346 -20.01 -1.58 -1.61
N ILE A 347 -19.41 -0.53 -2.16
CA ILE A 347 -19.91 0.84 -2.09
C ILE A 347 -20.15 1.31 -3.52
N ASP A 348 -21.34 1.78 -3.80
CA ASP A 348 -21.68 2.38 -5.10
C ASP A 348 -20.91 3.68 -5.31
N VAL A 349 -20.18 3.79 -6.40
CA VAL A 349 -19.33 4.97 -6.68
C VAL A 349 -20.16 6.21 -6.92
N ALA A 350 -21.30 6.05 -7.62
CA ALA A 350 -22.11 7.20 -8.03
C ALA A 350 -22.69 7.94 -6.83
N ASN A 351 -23.23 7.23 -5.85
CA ASN A 351 -23.89 7.83 -4.68
C ASN A 351 -23.07 7.70 -3.37
N GLY A 352 -22.01 6.87 -3.34
CA GLY A 352 -21.15 6.67 -2.17
C GLY A 352 -21.80 5.85 -1.04
N LYS A 353 -22.86 5.10 -1.31
CA LYS A 353 -23.57 4.29 -0.30
C LYS A 353 -23.11 2.84 -0.34
N THR A 354 -23.02 2.22 0.82
CA THR A 354 -22.74 0.78 0.95
C THR A 354 -23.97 -0.03 0.52
N ILE A 355 -23.81 -0.84 -0.52
CA ILE A 355 -24.89 -1.66 -1.09
C ILE A 355 -24.87 -3.11 -0.61
N SER A 356 -23.69 -3.60 -0.22
CA SER A 356 -23.56 -4.96 0.35
C SER A 356 -22.30 -5.12 1.17
N THR A 357 -22.27 -6.17 1.98
CA THR A 357 -21.13 -6.53 2.82
C THR A 357 -20.91 -8.04 2.75
N LEU A 358 -19.68 -8.43 2.36
CA LEU A 358 -19.25 -9.82 2.34
C LEU A 358 -18.34 -10.10 3.55
N LYS A 359 -18.66 -11.13 4.31
CA LYS A 359 -17.79 -11.61 5.39
C LYS A 359 -16.72 -12.54 4.83
N ILE A 360 -15.45 -12.12 4.90
CA ILE A 360 -14.28 -12.91 4.47
C ILE A 360 -13.68 -13.67 5.65
N ASP A 361 -13.56 -12.99 6.81
CA ASP A 361 -12.99 -13.54 8.04
C ASP A 361 -13.63 -12.92 9.28
N ASN A 362 -13.14 -13.28 10.48
CA ASN A 362 -13.45 -12.63 11.76
C ASN A 362 -12.32 -11.66 12.20
N GLU A 363 -11.15 -11.73 11.55
CA GLU A 363 -9.97 -10.91 11.84
C GLU A 363 -9.67 -9.99 10.64
N LYS A 364 -8.71 -9.08 10.81
CA LYS A 364 -8.26 -8.14 9.78
C LYS A 364 -8.00 -8.85 8.43
N ILE A 365 -8.51 -8.24 7.38
CA ILE A 365 -8.16 -8.52 5.99
C ILE A 365 -7.45 -7.31 5.39
N LEU A 366 -6.56 -7.52 4.44
CA LEU A 366 -5.81 -6.44 3.81
C LEU A 366 -6.58 -5.84 2.63
N LYS A 367 -6.07 -4.72 2.13
CA LYS A 367 -6.57 -4.06 0.93
C LYS A 367 -6.77 -5.07 -0.20
N PRO A 368 -7.90 -5.04 -0.91
CA PRO A 368 -8.12 -5.90 -2.07
C PRO A 368 -7.09 -5.60 -3.16
N VAL A 369 -6.63 -6.63 -3.84
CA VAL A 369 -5.71 -6.51 -4.99
C VAL A 369 -6.43 -7.03 -6.23
N TYR A 370 -6.36 -6.26 -7.30
CA TYR A 370 -6.91 -6.65 -8.59
C TYR A 370 -5.81 -7.25 -9.48
N PHE A 371 -6.10 -8.40 -10.03
CA PHE A 371 -5.25 -9.04 -11.02
C PHE A 371 -6.08 -9.96 -11.92
N ASP A 372 -5.90 -9.87 -13.23
CA ASP A 372 -6.53 -10.72 -14.25
C ASP A 372 -8.05 -10.89 -14.02
N GLU A 373 -8.76 -9.76 -13.94
CA GLU A 373 -10.22 -9.67 -13.74
C GLU A 373 -10.75 -10.29 -12.44
N LYS A 374 -9.89 -10.54 -11.47
CA LYS A 374 -10.24 -11.11 -10.16
C LYS A 374 -9.78 -10.20 -9.04
N LEU A 375 -10.46 -10.30 -7.89
CA LEU A 375 -10.00 -9.71 -6.63
C LEU A 375 -9.32 -10.75 -5.76
N PHE A 376 -8.25 -10.34 -5.12
CA PHE A 376 -7.53 -11.13 -4.14
C PHE A 376 -7.53 -10.39 -2.81
N VAL A 377 -7.91 -11.08 -1.75
CA VAL A 377 -7.96 -10.54 -0.40
C VAL A 377 -7.10 -11.40 0.51
N VAL A 378 -6.08 -10.78 1.12
CA VAL A 378 -5.19 -11.46 2.06
C VAL A 378 -5.79 -11.47 3.44
N LYS A 379 -5.81 -12.62 4.06
CA LYS A 379 -6.07 -12.84 5.49
C LYS A 379 -4.87 -13.55 6.14
N ASN A 380 -4.88 -13.69 7.44
CA ASN A 380 -3.71 -14.15 8.20
C ASN A 380 -3.17 -15.56 7.84
N ASN A 381 -3.96 -16.40 7.17
CA ASN A 381 -3.60 -17.79 6.83
C ASN A 381 -3.99 -18.20 5.41
N ALA A 382 -4.50 -17.28 4.62
CA ALA A 382 -4.87 -17.56 3.22
C ALA A 382 -5.03 -16.28 2.40
N ILE A 383 -4.96 -16.42 1.10
CA ILE A 383 -5.43 -15.43 0.13
C ILE A 383 -6.71 -15.98 -0.50
N ILE A 384 -7.75 -15.17 -0.52
CA ILE A 384 -9.05 -15.50 -1.11
C ILE A 384 -9.12 -14.87 -2.49
N ARG A 385 -9.39 -15.67 -3.52
CA ARG A 385 -9.67 -15.20 -4.89
C ARG A 385 -11.18 -15.12 -5.11
N LEU A 386 -11.63 -13.97 -5.55
CA LEU A 386 -13.04 -13.63 -5.82
C LEU A 386 -13.23 -13.27 -7.29
N ASN A 387 -14.42 -13.61 -7.85
CA ASN A 387 -14.83 -13.17 -9.21
C ASN A 387 -15.80 -12.02 -9.17
#